data_006b5dbaa012d9eb6cfc6a8233ddbb43
#
_entry.id   006b5dbaa012d9eb6cfc6a8233ddbb43
#
_cell.length_a   1.000
_cell.length_b   1.000
_cell.length_c   1.000
_cell.angle_alpha   90.00
_cell.angle_beta   90.00
_cell.angle_gamma   90.00
#
_symmetry.space_group_name_H-M   'P 1'
#
loop_
_entity.id
_entity.type
_entity.pdbx_description
1 polymer ?
#
loop_
_entity_poly.entity_id
_entity_poly.type
_entity_poly.pdbx_seq_one_letter_code
_entity_poly.pdbx_strand_id
1 'polypeptide(L)'
;MTKERLKVLIIDDEKDLCLLIKAYLSRKNCDVHTAYTLTEGLSQLDQFLPDILFLDNNLPDGLGWEKADIIIKGHPHIKLHLLSAFNPPQIKENIPVTRIWEKPISLRDLDMYFS
;
A
#
# COMPACT_ATOMS: atom_id res chain seq x y z
N MET A 1 -19.14 -5.21 21.77
CA MET A 1 -17.86 -4.56 21.46
C MET A 1 -17.68 -4.49 19.96
N THR A 2 -17.52 -3.29 19.44
CA THR A 2 -17.39 -3.09 18.00
C THR A 2 -15.97 -3.45 17.57
N LYS A 3 -15.84 -4.37 16.63
CA LYS A 3 -14.54 -4.69 16.08
C LYS A 3 -14.04 -3.54 15.20
N GLU A 4 -12.87 -3.04 15.48
CA GLU A 4 -12.31 -1.99 14.66
C GLU A 4 -12.00 -2.51 13.25
N ARG A 5 -12.28 -1.65 12.27
CA ARG A 5 -11.99 -1.97 10.87
C ARG A 5 -10.49 -1.84 10.63
N LEU A 6 -9.94 -2.73 9.81
CA LEU A 6 -8.57 -2.59 9.35
C LEU A 6 -8.45 -1.35 8.49
N LYS A 7 -7.42 -0.57 8.74
CA LYS A 7 -7.13 0.65 8.00
C LYS A 7 -6.10 0.36 6.92
N VAL A 8 -6.41 0.74 5.70
CA VAL A 8 -5.54 0.51 4.54
C VAL A 8 -5.27 1.83 3.83
N LEU A 9 -4.02 2.11 3.57
CA LEU A 9 -3.61 3.25 2.76
C LEU A 9 -2.98 2.74 1.47
N ILE A 10 -3.40 3.29 0.34
CA ILE A 10 -2.85 2.97 -0.98
C ILE A 10 -2.18 4.21 -1.54
N ILE A 11 -0.88 4.13 -1.80
CA ILE A 11 -0.11 5.21 -2.42
C ILE A 11 0.29 4.77 -3.82
N ASP A 12 -0.45 5.23 -4.83
CA ASP A 12 -0.23 4.88 -6.24
C ASP A 12 -0.92 5.93 -7.10
N ASP A 13 -0.26 6.41 -8.14
CA ASP A 13 -0.83 7.43 -9.02
C ASP A 13 -1.81 6.88 -10.06
N GLU A 14 -1.91 5.55 -10.18
CA GLU A 14 -2.90 4.91 -11.04
C GLU A 14 -4.25 4.84 -10.34
N LYS A 15 -5.13 5.77 -10.67
CA LYS A 15 -6.43 5.89 -10.02
C LYS A 15 -7.30 4.65 -10.18
N ASP A 16 -7.23 4.01 -11.35
CA ASP A 16 -8.02 2.81 -11.60
C ASP A 16 -7.60 1.65 -10.70
N LEU A 17 -6.29 1.49 -10.48
CA LEU A 17 -5.79 0.46 -9.57
C LEU A 17 -6.21 0.76 -8.12
N CYS A 18 -6.11 2.02 -7.71
CA CYS A 18 -6.56 2.43 -6.38
C CYS A 18 -8.04 2.11 -6.17
N LEU A 19 -8.87 2.39 -7.19
CA LEU A 19 -10.31 2.08 -7.12
C LEU A 19 -10.56 0.58 -7.01
N LEU A 20 -9.82 -0.21 -7.76
CA LEU A 20 -9.96 -1.68 -7.74
C LEU A 20 -9.67 -2.23 -6.34
N ILE A 21 -8.53 -1.86 -5.79
CA ILE A 21 -8.11 -2.34 -4.46
C ILE A 21 -9.07 -1.82 -3.39
N LYS A 22 -9.44 -0.54 -3.47
CA LYS A 22 -10.36 0.07 -2.50
C LYS A 22 -11.72 -0.61 -2.53
N ALA A 23 -12.27 -0.85 -3.71
CA ALA A 23 -13.57 -1.50 -3.84
C ALA A 23 -13.53 -2.91 -3.24
N TYR A 24 -12.47 -3.66 -3.54
CA TYR A 24 -12.31 -5.02 -3.02
C TYR A 24 -12.22 -5.03 -1.50
N LEU A 25 -11.29 -4.24 -0.93
CA LEU A 25 -11.05 -4.26 0.51
C LEU A 25 -12.18 -3.61 1.32
N SER A 26 -12.90 -2.66 0.74
CA SER A 26 -14.07 -2.08 1.39
C SER A 26 -15.15 -3.14 1.62
N ARG A 27 -15.29 -4.08 0.71
CA ARG A 27 -16.20 -5.22 0.89
C ARG A 27 -15.75 -6.18 1.98
N LYS A 28 -14.45 -6.16 2.30
CA LYS A 28 -13.88 -6.94 3.39
C LYS A 28 -13.88 -6.19 4.72
N ASN A 29 -14.67 -5.15 4.82
CA ASN A 29 -14.81 -4.33 6.03
C ASN A 29 -13.54 -3.59 6.40
N CYS A 30 -12.78 -3.15 5.40
CA CYS A 30 -11.61 -2.29 5.62
C CYS A 30 -11.96 -0.83 5.38
N ASP A 31 -11.32 0.06 6.13
CA ASP A 31 -11.37 1.50 5.89
C ASP A 31 -10.18 1.86 5.00
N VAL A 32 -10.45 2.24 3.75
CA VAL A 32 -9.42 2.39 2.73
C VAL A 32 -9.29 3.84 2.29
N HIS A 33 -8.09 4.38 2.42
CA HIS A 33 -7.73 5.71 1.92
C HIS A 33 -6.74 5.58 0.77
N THR A 34 -6.74 6.55 -0.12
CA THR A 34 -5.84 6.58 -1.28
C THR A 34 -5.09 7.89 -1.34
N ALA A 35 -3.87 7.84 -1.83
CA ALA A 35 -3.05 9.00 -2.13
C ALA A 35 -2.37 8.76 -3.48
N TYR A 36 -2.27 9.81 -4.29
CA TYR A 36 -1.77 9.68 -5.66
C TYR A 36 -0.35 10.23 -5.82
N THR A 37 0.19 10.81 -4.77
CA THR A 37 1.58 11.30 -4.74
C THR A 37 2.27 10.82 -3.48
N LEU A 38 3.60 10.82 -3.50
CA LEU A 38 4.38 10.42 -2.33
C LEU A 38 4.18 11.41 -1.18
N THR A 39 4.20 12.70 -1.46
CA THR A 39 4.01 13.74 -0.44
C THR A 39 2.66 13.58 0.26
N GLU A 40 1.59 13.42 -0.51
CA GLU A 40 0.25 13.20 0.04
C GLU A 40 0.20 11.91 0.86
N GLY A 41 0.80 10.85 0.33
CA GLY A 41 0.82 9.56 0.99
C GLY A 41 1.52 9.59 2.34
N LEU A 42 2.69 10.24 2.40
CA LEU A 42 3.43 10.35 3.67
C LEU A 42 2.67 11.17 4.69
N SER A 43 1.98 12.23 4.25
CA SER A 43 1.13 13.03 5.14
C SER A 43 -0.03 12.22 5.70
N GLN A 44 -0.72 11.46 4.84
CA GLN A 44 -1.82 10.60 5.28
C GLN A 44 -1.35 9.47 6.19
N LEU A 45 -0.15 8.97 5.97
CA LEU A 45 0.41 7.91 6.80
C LEU A 45 0.43 8.31 8.27
N ASP A 46 0.88 9.54 8.55
CA ASP A 46 0.98 10.05 9.92
C ASP A 46 -0.37 10.37 10.55
N GLN A 47 -1.35 10.73 9.72
CA GLN A 47 -2.69 11.11 10.19
C GLN A 47 -3.61 9.90 10.33
N PHE A 48 -3.58 9.01 9.36
CA PHE A 48 -4.50 7.89 9.30
C PHE A 48 -4.03 6.69 10.12
N LEU A 49 -2.73 6.50 10.24
CA LEU A 49 -2.10 5.38 10.95
C LEU A 49 -2.60 4.02 10.44
N PRO A 50 -2.35 3.70 9.17
CA PRO A 50 -2.89 2.47 8.59
C PRO A 50 -2.26 1.20 9.15
N ASP A 51 -2.99 0.10 9.09
CA ASP A 51 -2.49 -1.24 9.42
C ASP A 51 -1.79 -1.87 8.24
N ILE A 52 -2.26 -1.56 7.03
CA ILE A 52 -1.72 -2.08 5.76
C ILE A 52 -1.41 -0.91 4.85
N LEU A 53 -0.22 -0.93 4.25
CA LEU A 53 0.19 0.07 3.27
C LEU A 53 0.51 -0.61 1.95
N PHE A 54 -0.15 -0.16 0.87
CA PHE A 54 0.24 -0.48 -0.50
C PHE A 54 1.05 0.69 -1.03
N LEU A 55 2.28 0.45 -1.45
CA LEU A 55 3.20 1.51 -1.85
C LEU A 55 3.78 1.23 -3.23
N ASP A 56 3.44 2.09 -4.19
CA ASP A 56 4.02 2.08 -5.53
C ASP A 56 5.42 2.70 -5.51
N ASN A 57 6.26 2.30 -6.45
CA ASN A 57 7.60 2.88 -6.56
C ASN A 57 7.63 4.14 -7.42
N ASN A 58 7.00 4.10 -8.59
CA ASN A 58 7.07 5.21 -9.55
C ASN A 58 5.94 6.20 -9.32
N LEU A 59 6.18 7.18 -8.45
CA LEU A 59 5.22 8.22 -8.12
C LEU A 59 5.65 9.53 -8.79
N PRO A 60 4.71 10.48 -9.02
CA PRO A 60 5.04 11.73 -9.71
C PRO A 60 6.15 12.55 -9.04
N ASP A 61 6.24 12.46 -7.72
CA ASP A 61 7.16 13.25 -6.91
C ASP A 61 8.28 12.45 -6.24
N GLY A 62 8.47 11.21 -6.66
CA GLY A 62 9.61 10.43 -6.17
C GLY A 62 9.42 8.93 -6.24
N LEU A 63 10.45 8.22 -5.81
CA LEU A 63 10.44 6.76 -5.76
C LEU A 63 9.96 6.30 -4.38
N GLY A 64 8.75 5.71 -4.35
CA GLY A 64 8.11 5.33 -3.09
C GLY A 64 8.92 4.34 -2.27
N TRP A 65 9.52 3.35 -2.93
CA TRP A 65 10.26 2.29 -2.22
C TRP A 65 11.51 2.81 -1.50
N GLU A 66 12.07 3.94 -1.94
CA GLU A 66 13.18 4.57 -1.21
C GLU A 66 12.77 5.05 0.18
N LYS A 67 11.47 5.27 0.39
CA LYS A 67 10.93 5.70 1.68
C LYS A 67 10.51 4.54 2.57
N ALA A 68 10.56 3.30 2.08
CA ALA A 68 10.09 2.13 2.83
C ALA A 68 10.79 2.00 4.19
N ASP A 69 12.10 2.21 4.24
CA ASP A 69 12.88 2.12 5.45
C ASP A 69 12.39 3.12 6.52
N ILE A 70 12.23 4.38 6.12
CA ILE A 70 11.75 5.45 7.02
C ILE A 70 10.32 5.15 7.48
N ILE A 71 9.47 4.68 6.58
CA ILE A 71 8.08 4.34 6.89
C ILE A 71 8.03 3.26 7.96
N ILE A 72 8.76 2.18 7.78
CA ILE A 72 8.76 1.06 8.71
C ILE A 72 9.35 1.46 10.07
N LYS A 73 10.38 2.28 10.08
CA LYS A 73 10.95 2.77 11.34
C LYS A 73 9.96 3.61 12.14
N GLY A 74 9.19 4.46 11.45
CA GLY A 74 8.18 5.30 12.10
C GLY A 74 6.90 4.54 12.43
N HIS A 75 6.61 3.45 11.71
CA HIS A 75 5.37 2.69 11.82
C HIS A 75 5.65 1.20 11.77
N PRO A 76 6.31 0.63 12.80
CA PRO A 76 6.80 -0.77 12.73
C PRO A 76 5.71 -1.82 12.67
N HIS A 77 4.47 -1.48 12.98
CA HIS A 77 3.34 -2.40 12.95
C HIS A 77 2.71 -2.55 11.56
N ILE A 78 3.07 -1.67 10.62
CA ILE A 78 2.48 -1.69 9.28
C ILE A 78 2.88 -2.95 8.53
N LYS A 79 1.90 -3.55 7.87
CA LYS A 79 2.15 -4.60 6.87
C LYS A 79 2.37 -3.93 5.53
N LEU A 80 3.61 -3.99 5.05
CA LEU A 80 4.02 -3.28 3.85
C LEU A 80 3.84 -4.16 2.62
N HIS A 81 2.95 -3.74 1.73
CA HIS A 81 2.71 -4.35 0.43
C HIS A 81 3.27 -3.43 -0.64
N LEU A 82 4.26 -3.90 -1.39
CA LEU A 82 4.85 -3.11 -2.45
C LEU A 82 4.17 -3.40 -3.78
N LEU A 83 3.89 -2.34 -4.53
CA LEU A 83 3.31 -2.45 -5.87
C LEU A 83 4.42 -2.23 -6.89
N SER A 84 4.58 -3.17 -7.80
CA SER A 84 5.68 -3.18 -8.75
C SER A 84 5.19 -3.22 -10.17
N ALA A 85 5.72 -2.34 -11.00
CA ALA A 85 5.60 -2.46 -12.45
C ALA A 85 6.61 -3.53 -12.93
N PHE A 86 6.79 -3.61 -14.22
CA PHE A 86 7.72 -4.56 -14.82
C PHE A 86 9.16 -4.29 -14.35
N ASN A 87 9.92 -5.35 -14.04
CA ASN A 87 11.31 -5.29 -13.55
C ASN A 87 11.46 -4.49 -12.25
N PRO A 88 11.02 -5.04 -11.11
CA PRO A 88 11.12 -4.33 -9.84
C PRO A 88 12.58 -4.09 -9.44
N PRO A 89 12.90 -2.91 -8.89
CA PRO A 89 14.23 -2.66 -8.35
C PRO A 89 14.47 -3.51 -7.12
N GLN A 90 15.73 -3.69 -6.78
CA GLN A 90 16.09 -4.43 -5.56
C GLN A 90 15.70 -3.62 -4.33
N ILE A 91 15.15 -4.33 -3.34
CA ILE A 91 14.80 -3.75 -2.06
C ILE A 91 15.94 -4.03 -1.08
N LYS A 92 16.19 -3.10 -0.17
CA LYS A 92 17.15 -3.32 0.90
C LYS A 92 16.77 -4.55 1.72
N GLU A 93 17.74 -5.38 2.06
CA GLU A 93 17.50 -6.68 2.68
C GLU A 93 16.80 -6.63 4.04
N ASN A 94 16.91 -5.52 4.76
CA ASN A 94 16.41 -5.41 6.13
C ASN A 94 15.02 -4.80 6.25
N ILE A 95 14.30 -4.64 5.14
CA ILE A 95 12.95 -4.08 5.16
C ILE A 95 11.94 -5.22 5.22
N PRO A 96 11.09 -5.28 6.25
CA PRO A 96 10.08 -6.34 6.35
C PRO A 96 8.94 -6.07 5.38
N VAL A 97 8.99 -6.67 4.21
CA VAL A 97 7.96 -6.58 3.18
C VAL A 97 7.02 -7.77 3.33
N THR A 98 5.72 -7.50 3.46
CA THR A 98 4.71 -8.56 3.56
C THR A 98 4.50 -9.23 2.21
N ARG A 99 4.42 -8.46 1.14
CA ARG A 99 4.24 -8.98 -0.21
C ARG A 99 4.63 -7.95 -1.25
N ILE A 100 5.10 -8.43 -2.39
CA ILE A 100 5.30 -7.63 -3.59
C ILE A 100 4.23 -8.04 -4.60
N TRP A 101 3.46 -7.07 -5.08
CA TRP A 101 2.42 -7.29 -6.08
C TRP A 101 2.94 -6.82 -7.43
N GLU A 102 2.95 -7.70 -8.41
CA GLU A 102 3.33 -7.36 -9.77
C GLU A 102 2.12 -6.87 -10.55
N LYS A 103 2.23 -5.69 -11.15
CA LYS A 103 1.16 -5.15 -11.98
C LYS A 103 1.11 -5.84 -13.35
N PRO A 104 -0.06 -6.05 -13.95
CA PRO A 104 -1.38 -5.62 -13.49
C PRO A 104 -1.94 -6.55 -12.40
N ILE A 105 -2.67 -5.95 -11.46
CA ILE A 105 -3.31 -6.68 -10.37
C ILE A 105 -4.79 -6.87 -10.71
N SER A 106 -5.27 -8.10 -10.59
CA SER A 106 -6.67 -8.44 -10.87
C SER A 106 -7.45 -8.67 -9.58
N LEU A 107 -8.78 -8.67 -9.69
CA LEU A 107 -9.63 -9.09 -8.57
C LEU A 107 -9.31 -10.49 -8.10
N ARG A 108 -8.98 -11.38 -9.03
CA ARG A 108 -8.60 -12.75 -8.70
C ARG A 108 -7.34 -12.79 -7.84
N ASP A 109 -6.34 -11.96 -8.17
CA ASP A 109 -5.11 -11.87 -7.39
C ASP A 109 -5.40 -11.44 -5.95
N LEU A 110 -6.23 -10.42 -5.80
CA LEU A 110 -6.63 -9.92 -4.48
C LEU A 110 -7.40 -10.97 -3.70
N ASP A 111 -8.34 -11.64 -4.36
CA ASP A 111 -9.16 -12.66 -3.71
C ASP A 111 -8.35 -13.87 -3.28
N MET A 112 -7.37 -14.28 -4.07
CA MET A 112 -6.49 -15.40 -3.71
C MET A 112 -5.64 -15.08 -2.49
N TYR A 113 -5.27 -13.83 -2.29
CA TYR A 113 -4.44 -13.44 -1.15
C TYR A 113 -5.26 -13.12 0.10
N PHE A 114 -6.36 -12.39 -0.06
CA PHE A 114 -7.13 -11.87 1.08
C PHE A 114 -8.33 -12.71 1.51
N SER A 115 -8.72 -13.69 0.72
CA SER A 115 -9.89 -14.51 1.09
C SER A 115 -9.57 -15.64 2.05
#